data_25332ff9c9cc8d1fc95c0c38dd72facc
#
_entry.id   25332ff9c9cc8d1fc95c0c38dd72facc
#
_cell.length_a   1.000
_cell.length_b   1.000
_cell.length_c   1.000
_cell.angle_alpha   90.00
_cell.angle_beta   90.00
_cell.angle_gamma   90.00
#
_symmetry.space_group_name_H-M   'P 1'
#
loop_
_entity.id
_entity.type
_entity.pdbx_description
1 polymer ?
#
loop_
_entity_poly.entity_id
_entity_poly.type
_entity_poly.pdbx_seq_one_letter_code
_entity_poly.pdbx_strand_id
1 'polypeptide(L)'
;ALLLAGASPVEALATNKLQGTGGAGTAMLTYARAGHVRPQDQLGMAAISAAAGAGGALVAHLIPVEVLRLIMPVVLIGVAGFFALKPGLSDDASQARLRPAVFAATVVPLVAAYDGFFGPGTGSFFMMGFVLLAGYGVLKATAHTKMLNFASNIGSLAVFATTGATWWAVGLAMGAAQVLGAMI
;
A
#
# COMPACT_ATOMS: atom_id res chain seq x y z
N ALA A 1 -6.87 14.67 -7.12
CA ALA A 1 -6.03 15.60 -7.89
C ALA A 1 -5.82 15.10 -9.33
N LEU A 2 -5.23 13.90 -9.57
CA LEU A 2 -4.92 13.39 -10.92
C LEU A 2 -6.16 13.26 -11.82
N LEU A 3 -7.26 12.70 -11.31
CA LEU A 3 -8.52 12.61 -12.05
C LEU A 3 -9.07 14.00 -12.46
N LEU A 4 -8.92 15.00 -11.60
CA LEU A 4 -9.30 16.39 -11.89
C LEU A 4 -8.36 17.05 -12.90
N ALA A 5 -7.12 16.57 -13.03
CA ALA A 5 -6.16 17.00 -14.03
C ALA A 5 -6.33 16.29 -15.38
N GLY A 6 -7.37 15.46 -15.53
CA GLY A 6 -7.72 14.79 -16.78
C GLY A 6 -7.15 13.37 -16.94
N ALA A 7 -6.45 12.84 -15.93
CA ALA A 7 -5.99 11.45 -15.98
C ALA A 7 -7.19 10.48 -15.97
N SER A 8 -7.09 9.41 -16.75
CA SER A 8 -8.00 8.27 -16.63
C SER A 8 -7.82 7.59 -15.27
N PRO A 9 -8.78 6.78 -14.79
CA PRO A 9 -8.64 6.03 -13.55
C PRO A 9 -7.36 5.19 -13.49
N VAL A 10 -7.00 4.49 -14.55
CA VAL A 10 -5.80 3.65 -14.62
C VAL A 10 -4.53 4.50 -14.57
N GLU A 11 -4.46 5.62 -15.30
CA GLU A 11 -3.32 6.54 -15.25
C GLU A 11 -3.15 7.16 -13.86
N ALA A 12 -4.26 7.51 -13.19
CA ALA A 12 -4.24 8.02 -11.83
C ALA A 12 -3.71 6.96 -10.84
N LEU A 13 -4.15 5.70 -10.96
CA LEU A 13 -3.64 4.58 -10.15
C LEU A 13 -2.16 4.33 -10.42
N ALA A 14 -1.75 4.23 -11.69
CA ALA A 14 -0.37 3.99 -12.09
C ALA A 14 0.58 5.08 -11.59
N THR A 15 0.20 6.34 -11.77
CA THR A 15 0.99 7.50 -11.32
C THR A 15 1.09 7.55 -9.78
N ASN A 16 0.01 7.18 -9.08
CA ASN A 16 0.01 7.09 -7.63
C ASN A 16 0.95 5.99 -7.11
N LYS A 17 1.12 4.87 -7.83
CA LYS A 17 2.08 3.82 -7.46
C LYS A 17 3.52 4.31 -7.53
N LEU A 18 3.87 5.11 -8.53
CA LEU A 18 5.19 5.74 -8.62
C LEU A 18 5.45 6.67 -7.42
N GLN A 19 4.50 7.56 -7.12
CA GLN A 19 4.55 8.42 -5.93
C GLN A 19 4.66 7.60 -4.65
N GLY A 20 3.79 6.60 -4.47
CA GLY A 20 3.72 5.74 -3.29
C GLY A 20 5.02 4.96 -3.06
N THR A 21 5.69 4.54 -4.12
CA THR A 21 7.00 3.87 -4.04
C THR A 21 8.04 4.79 -3.38
N GLY A 22 8.11 6.07 -3.79
CA GLY A 22 9.01 7.05 -3.19
C GLY A 22 8.74 7.26 -1.70
N GLY A 23 7.51 7.56 -1.35
CA GLY A 23 7.13 7.84 0.04
C GLY A 23 7.22 6.63 0.97
N ALA A 24 6.69 5.49 0.55
CA ALA A 24 6.76 4.27 1.36
C ALA A 24 8.21 3.76 1.51
N GLY A 25 9.02 3.88 0.45
CA GLY A 25 10.44 3.51 0.49
C GLY A 25 11.24 4.37 1.44
N THR A 26 11.05 5.69 1.41
CA THR A 26 11.70 6.62 2.34
C THR A 26 11.29 6.32 3.79
N ALA A 27 9.99 6.17 4.05
CA ALA A 27 9.50 5.83 5.38
C ALA A 27 10.05 4.46 5.85
N MET A 28 10.08 3.44 4.98
CA MET A 28 10.68 2.14 5.29
C MET A 28 12.15 2.28 5.73
N LEU A 29 12.95 3.06 4.98
CA LEU A 29 14.36 3.28 5.30
C LEU A 29 14.53 4.02 6.64
N THR A 30 13.67 5.01 6.91
CA THR A 30 13.67 5.75 8.19
C THR A 30 13.41 4.81 9.36
N TYR A 31 12.35 3.98 9.29
CA TYR A 31 12.04 2.99 10.33
C TYR A 31 13.10 1.91 10.47
N ALA A 32 13.72 1.48 9.36
CA ALA A 32 14.80 0.50 9.39
C ALA A 32 16.07 1.07 10.06
N ARG A 33 16.45 2.32 9.74
CA ARG A 33 17.58 3.01 10.38
C ARG A 33 17.34 3.27 11.87
N ALA A 34 16.10 3.53 12.27
CA ALA A 34 15.70 3.65 13.67
C ALA A 34 15.62 2.31 14.42
N GLY A 35 15.86 1.17 13.75
CA GLY A 35 15.87 -0.16 14.36
C GLY A 35 14.48 -0.77 14.62
N HIS A 36 13.40 -0.15 14.14
CA HIS A 36 12.03 -0.63 14.35
C HIS A 36 11.65 -1.81 13.45
N VAL A 37 12.37 -2.03 12.38
CA VAL A 37 12.19 -3.15 11.46
C VAL A 37 13.53 -3.56 10.84
N ARG A 38 13.72 -4.86 10.67
CA ARG A 38 14.85 -5.42 9.89
C ARG A 38 14.31 -5.86 8.54
N PRO A 39 14.65 -5.18 7.44
CA PRO A 39 14.13 -5.54 6.12
C PRO A 39 14.37 -7.00 5.75
N GLN A 40 15.50 -7.56 6.16
CA GLN A 40 15.89 -8.94 5.90
C GLN A 40 14.89 -9.97 6.45
N ASP A 41 14.31 -9.70 7.63
CA ASP A 41 13.35 -10.60 8.28
C ASP A 41 11.97 -10.59 7.60
N GLN A 42 11.73 -9.62 6.73
CA GLN A 42 10.46 -9.46 6.02
C GLN A 42 10.52 -9.71 4.51
N LEU A 43 11.66 -10.11 3.96
CA LEU A 43 11.82 -10.30 2.51
C LEU A 43 10.78 -11.26 1.93
N GLY A 44 10.45 -12.33 2.64
CA GLY A 44 9.41 -13.28 2.20
C GLY A 44 8.03 -12.63 2.09
N MET A 45 7.59 -11.90 3.13
CA MET A 45 6.32 -11.17 3.08
C MET A 45 6.35 -10.03 2.05
N ALA A 46 7.49 -9.37 1.88
CA ALA A 46 7.66 -8.33 0.86
C ALA A 46 7.55 -8.90 -0.55
N ALA A 47 8.13 -10.06 -0.82
CA ALA A 47 7.99 -10.75 -2.10
C ALA A 47 6.52 -11.14 -2.39
N ILE A 48 5.81 -11.67 -1.39
CA ILE A 48 4.37 -11.96 -1.49
C ILE A 48 3.59 -10.67 -1.76
N SER A 49 3.91 -9.59 -1.04
CA SER A 49 3.26 -8.29 -1.20
C SER A 49 3.49 -7.72 -2.60
N ALA A 50 4.72 -7.79 -3.13
CA ALA A 50 5.03 -7.34 -4.48
C ALA A 50 4.28 -8.15 -5.54
N ALA A 51 4.28 -9.47 -5.44
CA ALA A 51 3.59 -10.35 -6.38
C ALA A 51 2.08 -10.14 -6.36
N ALA A 52 1.47 -10.03 -5.17
CA ALA A 52 0.05 -9.78 -5.02
C ALA A 52 -0.35 -8.38 -5.49
N GLY A 53 0.48 -7.37 -5.22
CA GLY A 53 0.31 -6.01 -5.74
C GLY A 53 0.35 -5.98 -7.27
N ALA A 54 1.29 -6.68 -7.89
CA ALA A 54 1.34 -6.86 -9.34
C ALA A 54 0.05 -7.53 -9.88
N GLY A 55 -0.43 -8.58 -9.21
CA GLY A 55 -1.69 -9.23 -9.55
C GLY A 55 -2.89 -8.29 -9.48
N GLY A 56 -2.99 -7.48 -8.43
CA GLY A 56 -4.02 -6.46 -8.29
C GLY A 56 -3.97 -5.40 -9.39
N ALA A 57 -2.78 -4.96 -9.75
CA ALA A 57 -2.57 -4.00 -10.84
C ALA A 57 -2.96 -4.57 -12.21
N LEU A 58 -2.68 -5.85 -12.47
CA LEU A 58 -3.16 -6.53 -13.66
C LEU A 58 -4.68 -6.55 -13.73
N VAL A 59 -5.35 -6.89 -12.64
CA VAL A 59 -6.82 -6.87 -12.57
C VAL A 59 -7.35 -5.47 -12.85
N ALA A 60 -6.77 -4.43 -12.24
CA ALA A 60 -7.16 -3.04 -12.48
C ALA A 60 -7.00 -2.62 -13.95
N HIS A 61 -5.94 -3.11 -14.61
CA HIS A 61 -5.69 -2.82 -16.01
C HIS A 61 -6.69 -3.51 -16.97
N LEU A 62 -7.18 -4.69 -16.59
CA LEU A 62 -8.12 -5.48 -17.41
C LEU A 62 -9.58 -5.02 -17.26
N ILE A 63 -9.91 -4.27 -16.23
CA ILE A 63 -11.28 -3.78 -15.98
C ILE A 63 -11.58 -2.57 -16.87
N PRO A 64 -12.75 -2.53 -17.53
CA PRO A 64 -13.17 -1.37 -18.31
C PRO A 64 -13.18 -0.08 -17.47
N VAL A 65 -12.76 1.03 -18.07
CA VAL A 65 -12.63 2.34 -17.40
C VAL A 65 -13.96 2.79 -16.80
N GLU A 66 -15.07 2.48 -17.43
CA GLU A 66 -16.42 2.81 -16.98
C GLU A 66 -16.74 2.14 -15.64
N VAL A 67 -16.36 0.87 -15.50
CA VAL A 67 -16.54 0.09 -14.27
C VAL A 67 -15.63 0.65 -13.16
N LEU A 68 -14.38 0.97 -13.46
CA LEU A 68 -13.48 1.60 -12.50
C LEU A 68 -14.01 2.95 -12.01
N ARG A 69 -14.54 3.79 -12.90
CA ARG A 69 -15.15 5.07 -12.54
C ARG A 69 -16.32 4.93 -11.57
N LEU A 70 -17.11 3.87 -11.71
CA LEU A 70 -18.23 3.57 -10.81
C LEU A 70 -17.78 3.02 -9.46
N ILE A 71 -16.81 2.11 -9.47
CA ILE A 71 -16.33 1.41 -8.27
C ILE A 71 -15.49 2.35 -7.38
N MET A 72 -14.67 3.23 -7.96
CA MET A 72 -13.75 4.09 -7.21
C MET A 72 -14.42 4.90 -6.10
N PRO A 73 -15.50 5.68 -6.35
CA PRO A 73 -16.17 6.43 -5.30
C PRO A 73 -16.78 5.53 -4.22
N VAL A 74 -17.35 4.39 -4.61
CA VAL A 74 -17.98 3.44 -3.68
C VAL A 74 -16.94 2.87 -2.72
N VAL A 75 -15.80 2.43 -3.25
CA VAL A 75 -14.69 1.91 -2.41
C VAL A 75 -14.11 3.00 -1.52
N LEU A 76 -13.92 4.23 -2.03
CA LEU A 76 -13.44 5.37 -1.22
C LEU A 76 -14.38 5.68 -0.06
N ILE A 77 -15.69 5.74 -0.30
CA ILE A 77 -16.69 5.96 0.75
C ILE A 77 -16.68 4.80 1.74
N GLY A 78 -16.62 3.56 1.26
CA GLY A 78 -16.54 2.37 2.11
C GLY A 78 -15.30 2.38 3.01
N VAL A 79 -14.13 2.71 2.46
CA VAL A 79 -12.87 2.84 3.23
C VAL A 79 -12.96 3.99 4.24
N ALA A 80 -13.46 5.14 3.84
CA ALA A 80 -13.63 6.28 4.74
C ALA A 80 -14.61 5.96 5.88
N GLY A 81 -15.75 5.33 5.57
CA GLY A 81 -16.73 4.88 6.57
C GLY A 81 -16.15 3.85 7.53
N PHE A 82 -15.40 2.88 7.01
CA PHE A 82 -14.72 1.88 7.82
C PHE A 82 -13.76 2.52 8.84
N PHE A 83 -12.94 3.50 8.43
CA PHE A 83 -12.02 4.18 9.34
C PHE A 83 -12.73 5.13 10.30
N ALA A 84 -13.83 5.77 9.89
CA ALA A 84 -14.63 6.63 10.77
C ALA A 84 -15.30 5.86 11.92
N LEU A 85 -15.66 4.60 11.67
CA LEU A 85 -16.35 3.75 12.67
C LEU A 85 -15.39 2.93 13.53
N LYS A 86 -14.09 2.94 13.23
CA LYS A 86 -13.15 2.07 13.92
C LYS A 86 -12.64 2.69 15.22
N PRO A 87 -12.64 1.92 16.36
CA PRO A 87 -12.02 2.37 17.59
C PRO A 87 -10.52 2.55 17.45
N GLY A 88 -9.96 3.47 18.24
CA GLY A 88 -8.52 3.74 18.27
C GLY A 88 -7.67 2.48 18.50
N LEU A 89 -6.52 2.41 17.86
CA LEU A 89 -5.55 1.33 18.07
C LEU A 89 -4.68 1.67 19.28
N SER A 90 -4.35 0.68 20.11
CA SER A 90 -3.45 0.82 21.24
C SER A 90 -2.00 0.59 20.83
N ASP A 91 -1.07 1.29 21.51
CA ASP A 91 0.38 1.05 21.36
C ASP A 91 0.84 -0.23 22.07
N ASP A 92 0.00 -0.82 22.91
CA ASP A 92 0.33 -2.04 23.62
C ASP A 92 0.33 -3.24 22.66
N ALA A 93 1.40 -4.01 22.73
CA ALA A 93 1.46 -5.30 22.04
C ALA A 93 0.44 -6.26 22.68
N SER A 94 -0.33 -6.93 21.85
CA SER A 94 -1.32 -7.92 22.26
C SER A 94 -0.87 -9.33 21.87
N GLN A 95 -1.63 -10.34 22.30
CA GLN A 95 -1.37 -11.71 21.86
C GLN A 95 -1.68 -11.85 20.35
N ALA A 96 -0.75 -12.43 19.60
CA ALA A 96 -0.95 -12.73 18.20
C ALA A 96 -2.11 -13.73 18.02
N ARG A 97 -3.07 -13.39 17.17
CA ARG A 97 -4.22 -14.25 16.83
C ARG A 97 -3.91 -15.18 15.67
N LEU A 98 -2.96 -14.80 14.81
CA LEU A 98 -2.52 -15.60 13.67
C LEU A 98 -1.04 -15.94 13.80
N ARG A 99 -0.69 -17.16 13.37
CA ARG A 99 0.71 -17.54 13.20
C ARG A 99 1.33 -16.72 12.04
N PRO A 100 2.63 -16.38 12.11
CA PRO A 100 3.28 -15.57 11.07
C PRO A 100 3.11 -16.12 9.64
N ALA A 101 3.17 -17.44 9.47
CA ALA A 101 2.98 -18.08 8.17
C ALA A 101 1.56 -17.90 7.62
N VAL A 102 0.54 -18.01 8.49
CA VAL A 102 -0.87 -17.80 8.10
C VAL A 102 -1.09 -16.33 7.75
N PHE A 103 -0.55 -15.40 8.54
CA PHE A 103 -0.62 -13.97 8.26
C PHE A 103 0.01 -13.64 6.89
N ALA A 104 1.20 -14.19 6.62
CA ALA A 104 1.90 -14.00 5.36
C ALA A 104 1.15 -14.60 4.15
N ALA A 105 0.46 -15.72 4.34
CA ALA A 105 -0.26 -16.42 3.27
C ALA A 105 -1.67 -15.87 3.01
N THR A 106 -2.26 -15.11 3.94
CA THR A 106 -3.65 -14.64 3.83
C THR A 106 -3.76 -13.12 3.84
N VAL A 107 -3.35 -12.48 4.93
CA VAL A 107 -3.52 -11.02 5.12
C VAL A 107 -2.63 -10.24 4.16
N VAL A 108 -1.37 -10.65 4.03
CA VAL A 108 -0.41 -9.94 3.17
C VAL A 108 -0.87 -9.91 1.71
N PRO A 109 -1.18 -11.06 1.05
CA PRO A 109 -1.60 -11.02 -0.34
C PRO A 109 -2.94 -10.33 -0.55
N LEU A 110 -3.89 -10.49 0.38
CA LEU A 110 -5.21 -9.84 0.26
C LEU A 110 -5.07 -8.32 0.26
N VAL A 111 -4.34 -7.77 1.24
CA VAL A 111 -4.15 -6.31 1.36
C VAL A 111 -3.27 -5.78 0.23
N ALA A 112 -2.24 -6.51 -0.18
CA ALA A 112 -1.37 -6.11 -1.27
C ALA A 112 -2.07 -6.16 -2.65
N ALA A 113 -2.91 -7.16 -2.91
CA ALA A 113 -3.73 -7.21 -4.12
C ALA A 113 -4.73 -6.04 -4.17
N TYR A 114 -5.37 -5.73 -3.04
CA TYR A 114 -6.19 -4.53 -2.91
C TYR A 114 -5.37 -3.26 -3.20
N ASP A 115 -4.13 -3.18 -2.69
CA ASP A 115 -3.23 -2.05 -2.97
C ASP A 115 -2.96 -1.92 -4.47
N GLY A 116 -2.61 -3.00 -5.14
CA GLY A 116 -2.38 -3.01 -6.58
C GLY A 116 -3.60 -2.62 -7.39
N PHE A 117 -4.77 -3.12 -6.98
CA PHE A 117 -6.04 -2.86 -7.65
C PHE A 117 -6.52 -1.41 -7.44
N PHE A 118 -6.39 -0.88 -6.22
CA PHE A 118 -7.01 0.38 -5.84
C PHE A 118 -6.11 1.31 -5.03
N GLY A 119 -5.60 0.88 -3.88
CA GLY A 119 -4.57 1.52 -3.08
C GLY A 119 -5.01 2.39 -1.89
N PRO A 120 -6.06 3.22 -1.95
CA PRO A 120 -6.40 4.09 -0.83
C PRO A 120 -6.64 3.31 0.48
N GLY A 121 -5.98 3.74 1.57
CA GLY A 121 -6.14 3.11 2.88
C GLY A 121 -5.28 1.86 3.13
N THR A 122 -4.51 1.37 2.16
CA THR A 122 -3.69 0.16 2.26
C THR A 122 -2.76 0.17 3.46
N GLY A 123 -2.06 1.29 3.71
CA GLY A 123 -1.20 1.42 4.87
C GLY A 123 -1.92 1.18 6.19
N SER A 124 -3.15 1.70 6.30
CA SER A 124 -3.97 1.46 7.49
C SER A 124 -4.47 0.03 7.58
N PHE A 125 -4.81 -0.62 6.46
CA PHE A 125 -5.21 -2.04 6.47
C PHE A 125 -4.05 -2.95 6.88
N PHE A 126 -2.84 -2.73 6.36
CA PHE A 126 -1.65 -3.47 6.83
C PHE A 126 -1.39 -3.23 8.31
N MET A 127 -1.40 -1.96 8.76
CA MET A 127 -1.18 -1.62 10.16
C MET A 127 -2.19 -2.32 11.07
N MET A 128 -3.49 -2.27 10.70
CA MET A 128 -4.53 -2.99 11.45
C MET A 128 -4.31 -4.50 11.46
N GLY A 129 -3.94 -5.08 10.34
CA GLY A 129 -3.59 -6.49 10.25
C GLY A 129 -2.48 -6.84 11.25
N PHE A 130 -1.39 -6.05 11.27
CA PHE A 130 -0.30 -6.27 12.21
C PHE A 130 -0.72 -6.09 13.68
N VAL A 131 -1.51 -5.05 14.00
CA VAL A 131 -1.94 -4.81 15.38
C VAL A 131 -2.93 -5.87 15.84
N LEU A 132 -4.00 -6.11 15.06
CA LEU A 132 -5.13 -6.93 15.52
C LEU A 132 -4.91 -8.44 15.35
N LEU A 133 -4.10 -8.84 14.35
CA LEU A 133 -3.93 -10.25 14.01
C LEU A 133 -2.52 -10.77 14.31
N ALA A 134 -1.49 -9.96 14.12
CA ALA A 134 -0.11 -10.33 14.45
C ALA A 134 0.31 -9.87 15.86
N GLY A 135 -0.51 -9.06 16.56
CA GLY A 135 -0.28 -8.67 17.95
C GLY A 135 0.80 -7.61 18.16
N TYR A 136 1.18 -6.86 17.11
CA TYR A 136 2.21 -5.83 17.21
C TYR A 136 1.65 -4.54 17.82
N GLY A 137 2.46 -3.84 18.63
CA GLY A 137 2.19 -2.45 18.98
C GLY A 137 2.22 -1.53 17.76
N VAL A 138 1.53 -0.39 17.78
CA VAL A 138 1.31 0.50 16.62
C VAL A 138 2.62 0.94 15.96
N LEU A 139 3.65 1.30 16.72
CA LEU A 139 4.95 1.70 16.17
C LEU A 139 5.60 0.59 15.32
N LYS A 140 5.68 -0.63 15.89
CA LYS A 140 6.21 -1.79 15.18
C LYS A 140 5.35 -2.14 13.97
N ALA A 141 4.03 -2.17 14.13
CA ALA A 141 3.08 -2.42 13.05
C ALA A 141 3.26 -1.42 11.90
N THR A 142 3.43 -0.13 12.22
CA THR A 142 3.68 0.92 11.22
C THR A 142 4.98 0.68 10.46
N ALA A 143 6.07 0.36 11.15
CA ALA A 143 7.36 0.07 10.52
C ALA A 143 7.27 -1.10 9.52
N HIS A 144 6.64 -2.20 9.95
CA HIS A 144 6.43 -3.38 9.10
C HIS A 144 5.48 -3.08 7.92
N THR A 145 4.45 -2.27 8.14
CA THR A 145 3.52 -1.82 7.09
C THR A 145 4.24 -1.07 5.98
N LYS A 146 5.18 -0.16 6.31
CA LYS A 146 5.89 0.64 5.29
C LYS A 146 6.66 -0.24 4.32
N MET A 147 7.26 -1.32 4.79
CA MET A 147 7.97 -2.26 3.93
C MET A 147 7.02 -3.02 2.99
N LEU A 148 5.90 -3.55 3.50
CA LEU A 148 4.93 -4.27 2.65
C LEU A 148 4.26 -3.34 1.64
N ASN A 149 3.93 -2.11 2.06
CA ASN A 149 3.35 -1.10 1.17
C ASN A 149 4.35 -0.63 0.10
N PHE A 150 5.63 -0.49 0.44
CA PHE A 150 6.68 -0.24 -0.54
C PHE A 150 6.77 -1.38 -1.57
N ALA A 151 6.79 -2.63 -1.09
CA ALA A 151 6.87 -3.80 -1.95
C ALA A 151 5.66 -3.93 -2.89
N SER A 152 4.43 -3.75 -2.39
CA SER A 152 3.21 -3.80 -3.21
C SER A 152 3.19 -2.68 -4.25
N ASN A 153 3.65 -1.46 -3.90
CA ASN A 153 3.74 -0.36 -4.86
C ASN A 153 4.77 -0.65 -5.96
N ILE A 154 5.94 -1.24 -5.65
CA ILE A 154 6.92 -1.66 -6.66
C ILE A 154 6.32 -2.72 -7.58
N GLY A 155 5.69 -3.76 -7.02
CA GLY A 155 5.05 -4.80 -7.82
C GLY A 155 3.98 -4.26 -8.75
N SER A 156 3.12 -3.38 -8.25
CA SER A 156 2.07 -2.73 -9.04
C SER A 156 2.66 -1.78 -10.10
N LEU A 157 3.69 -1.00 -9.74
CA LEU A 157 4.36 -0.08 -10.64
C LEU A 157 5.03 -0.83 -11.80
N ALA A 158 5.63 -1.99 -11.54
CA ALA A 158 6.24 -2.81 -12.58
C ALA A 158 5.22 -3.20 -13.67
N VAL A 159 3.98 -3.53 -13.27
CA VAL A 159 2.89 -3.81 -14.21
C VAL A 159 2.47 -2.55 -14.95
N PHE A 160 2.16 -1.47 -14.23
CA PHE A 160 1.69 -0.23 -14.87
C PHE A 160 2.75 0.43 -15.76
N ALA A 161 4.03 0.26 -15.48
CA ALA A 161 5.12 0.74 -16.32
C ALA A 161 5.14 0.09 -17.72
N THR A 162 4.76 -1.19 -17.80
CA THR A 162 4.68 -1.91 -19.07
C THR A 162 3.45 -1.54 -19.89
N THR A 163 2.41 -0.99 -19.26
CA THR A 163 1.15 -0.61 -19.93
C THR A 163 1.16 0.82 -20.49
N GLY A 164 2.21 1.61 -20.21
CA GLY A 164 2.29 3.01 -20.63
C GLY A 164 1.34 3.97 -19.89
N ALA A 165 0.61 3.49 -18.89
CA ALA A 165 -0.38 4.28 -18.15
C ALA A 165 0.25 5.30 -17.15
N THR A 166 1.53 5.21 -16.86
CA THR A 166 2.19 6.03 -15.84
C THR A 166 2.58 7.41 -16.39
N TRP A 167 2.11 8.48 -15.76
CA TRP A 167 2.55 9.84 -16.03
C TRP A 167 3.87 10.10 -15.29
N TRP A 168 4.99 9.71 -15.90
CA TRP A 168 6.30 9.69 -15.27
C TRP A 168 6.73 11.03 -14.67
N ALA A 169 6.63 12.13 -15.43
CA ALA A 169 7.05 13.45 -14.95
C ALA A 169 6.26 13.89 -13.72
N VAL A 170 4.93 13.72 -13.75
CA VAL A 170 4.05 14.07 -12.64
C VAL A 170 4.29 13.16 -11.44
N GLY A 171 4.38 11.84 -11.67
CA GLY A 171 4.62 10.87 -10.62
C GLY A 171 5.97 11.04 -9.93
N LEU A 172 7.01 11.37 -10.67
CA LEU A 172 8.34 11.68 -10.10
C LEU A 172 8.32 12.99 -9.28
N ALA A 173 7.67 14.04 -9.76
CA ALA A 173 7.53 15.29 -9.01
C ALA A 173 6.75 15.07 -7.71
N MET A 174 5.63 14.34 -7.77
CA MET A 174 4.83 13.97 -6.59
C MET A 174 5.62 13.07 -5.64
N GLY A 175 6.38 12.10 -6.18
CA GLY A 175 7.25 11.22 -5.41
C GLY A 175 8.35 11.98 -4.68
N ALA A 176 9.02 12.91 -5.36
CA ALA A 176 10.04 13.77 -4.75
C ALA A 176 9.47 14.60 -3.58
N ALA A 177 8.30 15.22 -3.79
CA ALA A 177 7.62 15.95 -2.73
C ALA A 177 7.27 15.05 -1.53
N GLN A 178 6.84 13.81 -1.79
CA GLN A 178 6.51 12.86 -0.74
C GLN A 178 7.76 12.35 0.01
N VAL A 179 8.88 12.16 -0.69
CA VAL A 179 10.18 11.85 -0.07
C VAL A 179 10.60 12.95 0.89
N LEU A 180 10.54 14.22 0.44
CA LEU A 180 10.85 15.37 1.30
C LEU A 180 9.93 15.44 2.52
N GLY A 181 8.62 15.27 2.34
CA GLY A 181 7.66 15.25 3.45
C GLY A 181 7.81 14.06 4.41
N ALA A 182 8.42 12.96 3.97
CA ALA A 182 8.67 11.80 4.82
C ALA A 182 10.00 11.90 5.63
N MET A 183 10.82 12.90 5.34
CA MET A 183 12.10 13.17 6.04
C MET A 183 11.96 14.21 7.15
N ILE A 184 10.87 14.97 7.17
CA ILE A 184 10.55 16.01 8.17
C ILE A 184 9.74 15.37 9.30
#